data_600ba197f645abec19128cbb26127702
#
_entry.id   600ba197f645abec19128cbb26127702
#
_cell.length_a   1.000
_cell.length_b   1.000
_cell.length_c   1.000
_cell.angle_alpha   90.00
_cell.angle_beta   90.00
_cell.angle_gamma   90.00
#
_symmetry.space_group_name_H-M   'P 1'
#
loop_
_entity.id
_entity.type
_entity.pdbx_description
1 polymer ?
#
loop_
_entity_poly.entity_id
_entity_poly.type
_entity_poly.pdbx_seq_one_letter_code
_entity_poly.pdbx_strand_id
1 'polypeptide(L)'
;MDILHILLVVTGTGKYPNIDLKTGLWLSEFTHIYHGAKEKGYSITVASPQGGGIPIDPVSLKPIYLDKLSRNYWNDPKFRDMLCHTKSLKEVSGQLFNFVYLAGGHGSMFDFPDNLALQAIIKNHYDCLLYTSDAADE
;
A
#
# COMPACT_ATOMS: atom_id res chain seq x y z
N MET A 1 22.23 11.90 -7.76
CA MET A 1 20.97 11.37 -8.28
C MET A 1 19.90 11.40 -7.20
N ASP A 2 18.74 11.90 -7.56
CA ASP A 2 17.65 11.98 -6.60
C ASP A 2 17.05 10.60 -6.37
N ILE A 3 16.77 10.30 -5.11
CA ILE A 3 16.10 9.07 -4.73
C ILE A 3 14.61 9.24 -5.02
N LEU A 4 14.03 8.30 -5.75
CA LEU A 4 12.60 8.30 -6.00
C LEU A 4 11.86 7.76 -4.77
N HIS A 5 10.69 8.31 -4.52
CA HIS A 5 9.86 7.94 -3.37
C HIS A 5 8.57 7.32 -3.84
N ILE A 6 8.21 6.20 -3.23
CA ILE A 6 6.94 5.51 -3.51
C ILE A 6 6.10 5.45 -2.23
N LEU A 7 4.82 5.73 -2.37
CA LEU A 7 3.83 5.51 -1.31
C LEU A 7 3.06 4.25 -1.62
N LEU A 8 3.10 3.29 -0.71
CA LEU A 8 2.31 2.08 -0.78
C LEU A 8 1.17 2.20 0.20
N VAL A 9 -0.07 2.20 -0.30
CA VAL A 9 -1.26 2.32 0.53
C VAL A 9 -1.87 0.94 0.70
N VAL A 10 -2.11 0.56 1.96
CA VAL A 10 -2.68 -0.74 2.32
C VAL A 10 -3.96 -0.55 3.13
N THR A 11 -4.84 -1.55 3.08
CA THR A 11 -6.10 -1.48 3.83
C THR A 11 -5.88 -1.67 5.32
N GLY A 12 -6.71 -1.01 6.13
CA GLY A 12 -6.80 -1.26 7.57
C GLY A 12 -8.00 -2.12 7.94
N THR A 13 -8.81 -2.55 6.97
CA THR A 13 -10.02 -3.33 7.22
C THR A 13 -9.71 -4.81 7.26
N GLY A 14 -9.91 -5.44 8.41
CA GLY A 14 -9.59 -6.85 8.63
C GLY A 14 -10.78 -7.78 8.67
N LYS A 15 -12.01 -7.26 8.48
CA LYS A 15 -13.22 -8.04 8.56
C LYS A 15 -14.31 -7.43 7.70
N TYR A 16 -15.10 -8.27 7.05
CA TYR A 16 -16.27 -7.80 6.31
C TYR A 16 -17.30 -7.19 7.27
N PRO A 17 -17.94 -6.06 6.89
CA PRO A 17 -18.86 -5.36 7.80
C PRO A 17 -20.10 -6.16 8.18
N ASN A 18 -20.58 -7.01 7.26
CA ASN A 18 -21.88 -7.66 7.40
C ASN A 18 -21.82 -9.16 7.66
N ILE A 19 -20.64 -9.76 7.62
CA ILE A 19 -20.48 -11.19 7.84
C ILE A 19 -19.21 -11.44 8.65
N ASP A 20 -19.18 -12.57 9.35
CA ASP A 20 -18.02 -12.93 10.15
C ASP A 20 -16.95 -13.61 9.29
N LEU A 21 -16.33 -12.80 8.44
CA LEU A 21 -15.30 -13.27 7.53
C LEU A 21 -14.10 -12.31 7.59
N LYS A 22 -12.92 -12.87 7.85
CA LYS A 22 -11.70 -12.08 7.90
C LYS A 22 -11.24 -11.72 6.49
N THR A 23 -10.61 -10.56 6.39
CA THR A 23 -10.02 -10.08 5.15
C THR A 23 -8.78 -9.24 5.48
N GLY A 24 -8.30 -8.45 4.57
CA GLY A 24 -7.15 -7.58 4.76
C GLY A 24 -6.36 -7.43 3.50
N LEU A 25 -5.08 -7.10 3.65
CA LEU A 25 -4.16 -6.99 2.54
C LEU A 25 -3.89 -8.37 1.93
N TRP A 26 -3.97 -8.44 0.60
CA TRP A 26 -3.52 -9.63 -0.12
C TRP A 26 -2.00 -9.55 -0.23
N LEU A 27 -1.29 -10.39 0.51
CA LEU A 27 0.14 -10.21 0.77
C LEU A 27 0.99 -10.11 -0.49
N SER A 28 0.76 -10.97 -1.49
CA SER A 28 1.59 -10.98 -2.69
C SER A 28 1.45 -9.69 -3.51
N GLU A 29 0.33 -9.02 -3.44
CA GLU A 29 0.14 -7.74 -4.13
C GLU A 29 0.97 -6.62 -3.51
N PHE A 30 1.37 -6.78 -2.26
CA PHE A 30 2.27 -5.85 -1.59
C PHE A 30 3.73 -6.26 -1.79
N THR A 31 4.06 -7.52 -1.57
CA THR A 31 5.47 -7.96 -1.56
C THR A 31 6.14 -7.77 -2.89
N HIS A 32 5.45 -7.97 -3.99
CA HIS A 32 6.06 -7.83 -5.32
C HIS A 32 6.42 -6.39 -5.63
N ILE A 33 5.52 -5.45 -5.37
CA ILE A 33 5.83 -4.04 -5.61
C ILE A 33 6.86 -3.52 -4.61
N TYR A 34 6.78 -3.96 -3.36
CA TYR A 34 7.73 -3.61 -2.32
C TYR A 34 9.14 -4.07 -2.70
N HIS A 35 9.26 -5.31 -3.14
CA HIS A 35 10.55 -5.87 -3.56
C HIS A 35 11.12 -5.13 -4.76
N GLY A 36 10.30 -4.87 -5.77
CA GLY A 36 10.73 -4.13 -6.95
C GLY A 36 11.24 -2.74 -6.61
N ALA A 37 10.54 -2.05 -5.70
CA ALA A 37 10.96 -0.73 -5.26
C ALA A 37 12.28 -0.77 -4.51
N LYS A 38 12.47 -1.77 -3.65
CA LYS A 38 13.73 -1.94 -2.91
C LYS A 38 14.89 -2.22 -3.85
N GLU A 39 14.70 -3.08 -4.83
CA GLU A 39 15.76 -3.39 -5.81
C GLU A 39 16.18 -2.16 -6.59
N LYS A 40 15.26 -1.25 -6.86
CA LYS A 40 15.55 -0.01 -7.58
C LYS A 40 16.09 1.10 -6.69
N GLY A 41 16.19 0.86 -5.39
CA GLY A 41 16.70 1.87 -4.46
C GLY A 41 15.71 2.97 -4.12
N TYR A 42 14.41 2.75 -4.36
CA TYR A 42 13.39 3.75 -4.02
C TYR A 42 13.23 3.87 -2.51
N SER A 43 12.93 5.08 -2.06
CA SER A 43 12.46 5.29 -0.70
C SER A 43 10.99 4.87 -0.62
N ILE A 44 10.64 4.08 0.39
CA ILE A 44 9.31 3.49 0.51
C ILE A 44 8.63 4.00 1.76
N THR A 45 7.41 4.50 1.59
CA THR A 45 6.53 4.84 2.71
C THR A 45 5.29 3.96 2.61
N VAL A 46 4.93 3.32 3.70
CA VAL A 46 3.73 2.47 3.77
C VAL A 46 2.71 3.16 4.66
N ALA A 47 1.51 3.35 4.15
CA ALA A 47 0.44 4.03 4.86
C ALA A 47 -0.86 3.23 4.79
N SER A 48 -1.66 3.38 5.80
CA SER A 48 -3.02 2.82 5.87
C SER A 48 -3.97 3.89 6.38
N PRO A 49 -5.29 3.73 6.23
CA PRO A 49 -6.23 4.79 6.62
C PRO A 49 -6.03 5.33 8.02
N GLN A 50 -5.84 4.46 9.02
CA GLN A 50 -5.67 4.86 10.41
C GLN A 50 -4.23 4.77 10.91
N GLY A 51 -3.32 4.22 10.11
CA GLY A 51 -1.97 3.95 10.56
C GLY A 51 -1.87 2.74 11.48
N GLY A 52 -0.65 2.48 11.95
CA GLY A 52 -0.40 1.36 12.87
C GLY A 52 -0.43 0.00 12.18
N GLY A 53 -0.82 -1.03 12.93
CA GLY A 53 -0.87 -2.39 12.43
C GLY A 53 -1.99 -2.59 11.42
N ILE A 54 -1.71 -3.37 10.39
CA ILE A 54 -2.70 -3.65 9.34
C ILE A 54 -2.98 -5.15 9.28
N PRO A 55 -4.21 -5.53 8.90
CA PRO A 55 -4.56 -6.94 8.76
C PRO A 55 -4.07 -7.51 7.44
N ILE A 56 -3.68 -8.78 7.47
CA ILE A 56 -3.35 -9.55 6.28
C ILE A 56 -4.49 -10.53 6.06
N ASP A 57 -4.99 -10.64 4.83
CA ASP A 57 -6.02 -11.62 4.50
C ASP A 57 -5.47 -13.01 4.74
N PRO A 58 -6.10 -13.81 5.62
CA PRO A 58 -5.57 -15.14 5.94
C PRO A 58 -5.48 -16.07 4.73
N VAL A 59 -6.34 -15.87 3.74
CA VAL A 59 -6.32 -16.70 2.53
C VAL A 59 -5.05 -16.45 1.73
N SER A 60 -4.56 -15.20 1.73
CA SER A 60 -3.34 -14.86 0.99
C SER A 60 -2.09 -15.51 1.57
N LEU A 61 -2.17 -16.01 2.80
CA LEU A 61 -1.06 -16.72 3.45
C LEU A 61 -1.07 -18.22 3.19
N LYS A 62 -2.11 -18.74 2.52
CA LYS A 62 -2.17 -20.18 2.20
C LYS A 62 -1.07 -20.53 1.19
N PRO A 63 -0.49 -21.74 1.31
CA PRO A 63 0.63 -22.13 0.44
C PRO A 63 0.35 -22.00 -1.06
N ILE A 64 -0.90 -22.20 -1.48
CA ILE A 64 -1.27 -22.08 -2.90
C ILE A 64 -1.14 -20.65 -3.43
N TYR A 65 -1.27 -19.65 -2.54
CA TYR A 65 -1.23 -18.24 -2.93
C TYR A 65 0.06 -17.54 -2.51
N LEU A 66 0.83 -18.14 -1.60
CA LEU A 66 2.03 -17.54 -1.04
C LEU A 66 3.25 -18.03 -1.80
N ASP A 67 3.69 -17.25 -2.76
CA ASP A 67 4.87 -17.60 -3.55
C ASP A 67 6.15 -17.51 -2.71
N LYS A 68 7.28 -17.94 -3.32
CA LYS A 68 8.57 -17.98 -2.61
C LYS A 68 9.00 -16.60 -2.14
N LEU A 69 8.87 -15.59 -2.98
CA LEU A 69 9.23 -14.22 -2.62
C LEU A 69 8.42 -13.73 -1.43
N SER A 70 7.12 -13.88 -1.49
CA SER A 70 6.23 -13.44 -0.41
C SER A 70 6.46 -14.20 0.88
N ARG A 71 6.75 -15.50 0.78
CA ARG A 71 7.07 -16.32 1.94
C ARG A 71 8.36 -15.86 2.62
N ASN A 72 9.37 -15.52 1.83
CA ASN A 72 10.63 -15.04 2.39
C ASN A 72 10.43 -13.74 3.15
N TYR A 73 9.63 -12.81 2.61
CA TYR A 73 9.31 -11.58 3.33
C TYR A 73 8.48 -11.85 4.58
N TRP A 74 7.47 -12.71 4.47
CA TRP A 74 6.61 -13.02 5.62
C TRP A 74 7.38 -13.65 6.76
N ASN A 75 8.41 -14.42 6.47
CA ASN A 75 9.26 -15.04 7.50
C ASN A 75 10.26 -14.06 8.11
N ASP A 76 10.41 -12.87 7.57
CA ASP A 76 11.31 -11.86 8.10
C ASP A 76 10.59 -11.03 9.16
N PRO A 77 11.04 -11.09 10.44
CA PRO A 77 10.41 -10.31 11.51
C PRO A 77 10.42 -8.80 11.25
N LYS A 78 11.44 -8.29 10.58
CA LYS A 78 11.52 -6.86 10.27
C LYS A 78 10.43 -6.43 9.30
N PHE A 79 10.13 -7.27 8.32
CA PHE A 79 9.05 -7.00 7.38
C PHE A 79 7.70 -6.96 8.09
N ARG A 80 7.43 -7.95 8.94
CA ARG A 80 6.17 -7.98 9.70
C ARG A 80 6.06 -6.80 10.66
N ASP A 81 7.17 -6.41 11.28
CA ASP A 81 7.19 -5.24 12.16
C ASP A 81 6.84 -3.97 11.39
N MET A 82 7.36 -3.81 10.19
CA MET A 82 7.02 -2.68 9.34
C MET A 82 5.52 -2.58 9.10
N LEU A 83 4.85 -3.71 8.86
CA LEU A 83 3.40 -3.74 8.66
C LEU A 83 2.62 -3.48 9.94
N CYS A 84 3.26 -3.53 11.09
CA CYS A 84 2.65 -3.16 12.36
C CYS A 84 2.74 -1.66 12.66
N HIS A 85 3.52 -0.92 11.89
CA HIS A 85 3.83 0.49 12.14
C HIS A 85 3.66 1.34 10.88
N THR A 86 2.55 1.17 10.18
CA THR A 86 2.26 2.00 9.01
C THR A 86 1.91 3.42 9.42
N LYS A 87 2.15 4.37 8.52
CA LYS A 87 1.71 5.75 8.74
C LYS A 87 0.24 5.89 8.42
N SER A 88 -0.43 6.85 9.04
CA SER A 88 -1.80 7.15 8.63
C SER A 88 -1.80 7.95 7.33
N LEU A 89 -2.88 7.84 6.56
CA LEU A 89 -3.02 8.62 5.34
C LEU A 89 -3.01 10.12 5.64
N LYS A 90 -3.55 10.51 6.78
CA LYS A 90 -3.55 11.91 7.20
C LYS A 90 -2.12 12.43 7.39
N GLU A 91 -1.25 11.64 7.98
CA GLU A 91 0.15 12.02 8.21
C GLU A 91 0.90 12.29 6.91
N VAL A 92 0.59 11.56 5.85
CA VAL A 92 1.30 11.67 4.58
C VAL A 92 0.57 12.53 3.55
N SER A 93 -0.59 13.10 3.89
CA SER A 93 -1.45 13.77 2.91
C SER A 93 -0.84 15.02 2.31
N GLY A 94 0.11 15.66 2.98
CA GLY A 94 0.78 16.85 2.45
C GLY A 94 2.06 16.56 1.67
N GLN A 95 2.45 15.29 1.56
CA GLN A 95 3.69 14.92 0.88
C GLN A 95 3.44 14.58 -0.58
N LEU A 96 4.43 14.84 -1.43
CA LEU A 96 4.40 14.40 -2.82
C LEU A 96 5.33 13.21 -2.98
N PHE A 97 4.83 12.19 -3.66
CA PHE A 97 5.58 10.99 -3.98
C PHE A 97 5.74 10.87 -5.49
N ASN A 98 6.77 10.19 -5.93
CA ASN A 98 6.93 9.92 -7.36
C ASN A 98 5.91 8.89 -7.84
N PHE A 99 5.55 7.95 -6.98
CA PHE A 99 4.57 6.93 -7.28
C PHE A 99 3.64 6.72 -6.09
N VAL A 100 2.37 6.48 -6.36
CA VAL A 100 1.38 6.06 -5.36
C VAL A 100 0.78 4.75 -5.84
N TYR A 101 0.90 3.71 -5.03
CA TYR A 101 0.39 2.39 -5.37
C TYR A 101 -0.62 1.94 -4.30
N LEU A 102 -1.80 1.53 -4.74
CA LEU A 102 -2.84 1.02 -3.86
C LEU A 102 -2.78 -0.50 -3.90
N ALA A 103 -2.29 -1.10 -2.82
CA ALA A 103 -2.15 -2.54 -2.75
C ALA A 103 -3.51 -3.21 -2.58
N GLY A 104 -3.74 -4.28 -3.33
CA GLY A 104 -5.03 -4.95 -3.36
C GLY A 104 -5.33 -5.81 -2.15
N GLY A 105 -6.59 -6.19 -2.07
CA GLY A 105 -7.17 -6.99 -1.01
C GLY A 105 -8.62 -6.58 -0.83
N HIS A 106 -9.48 -7.51 -0.42
CA HIS A 106 -10.91 -7.21 -0.31
C HIS A 106 -11.21 -6.15 0.74
N GLY A 107 -10.34 -6.02 1.76
CA GLY A 107 -10.52 -4.99 2.77
C GLY A 107 -10.56 -3.57 2.19
N SER A 108 -9.80 -3.33 1.12
CA SER A 108 -9.73 -2.00 0.50
C SER A 108 -11.06 -1.53 -0.07
N MET A 109 -11.98 -2.45 -0.38
CA MET A 109 -13.32 -2.08 -0.84
C MET A 109 -14.10 -1.29 0.21
N PHE A 110 -13.75 -1.45 1.47
CA PHE A 110 -14.48 -0.85 2.59
C PHE A 110 -13.85 0.42 3.11
N ASP A 111 -12.55 0.61 2.94
CA ASP A 111 -11.87 1.76 3.53
C ASP A 111 -11.14 2.66 2.53
N PHE A 112 -11.06 2.30 1.24
CA PHE A 112 -10.43 3.15 0.24
C PHE A 112 -11.41 4.13 -0.44
N PRO A 113 -12.58 3.68 -0.97
CA PRO A 113 -13.38 4.56 -1.84
C PRO A 113 -13.84 5.85 -1.18
N ASP A 114 -14.25 5.78 0.09
CA ASP A 114 -14.81 6.94 0.79
C ASP A 114 -13.80 7.66 1.67
N ASN A 115 -12.53 7.29 1.59
CA ASN A 115 -11.51 7.90 2.43
C ASN A 115 -11.09 9.26 1.87
N LEU A 116 -11.41 10.33 2.59
CA LEU A 116 -11.15 11.69 2.12
C LEU A 116 -9.66 12.00 2.01
N ALA A 117 -8.85 11.49 2.94
CA ALA A 117 -7.40 11.71 2.88
C ALA A 117 -6.80 11.02 1.66
N LEU A 118 -7.23 9.79 1.35
CA LEU A 118 -6.78 9.08 0.17
C LEU A 118 -7.19 9.78 -1.11
N GLN A 119 -8.45 10.24 -1.16
CA GLN A 119 -8.93 10.99 -2.32
C GLN A 119 -8.10 12.25 -2.55
N ALA A 120 -7.74 12.96 -1.49
CA ALA A 120 -6.91 14.16 -1.60
C ALA A 120 -5.50 13.83 -2.10
N ILE A 121 -4.91 12.74 -1.61
CA ILE A 121 -3.60 12.29 -2.06
C ILE A 121 -3.63 11.96 -3.55
N ILE A 122 -4.63 11.19 -3.98
CA ILE A 122 -4.77 10.79 -5.38
C ILE A 122 -4.97 12.03 -6.26
N LYS A 123 -5.84 12.93 -5.83
CA LYS A 123 -6.10 14.16 -6.59
C LYS A 123 -4.85 15.01 -6.74
N ASN A 124 -4.11 15.21 -5.67
CA ASN A 124 -2.89 16.01 -5.71
C ASN A 124 -1.86 15.41 -6.66
N HIS A 125 -1.71 14.09 -6.64
CA HIS A 125 -0.76 13.41 -7.51
C HIS A 125 -1.25 13.39 -8.96
N TYR A 126 -2.55 13.25 -9.17
CA TYR A 126 -3.12 13.31 -10.51
C TYR A 126 -2.94 14.69 -11.13
N ASP A 127 -3.17 15.75 -10.37
CA ASP A 127 -2.97 17.11 -10.85
C ASP A 127 -1.50 17.36 -11.25
N CYS A 128 -0.56 16.85 -10.45
CA CYS A 128 0.86 16.93 -10.78
C CYS A 128 1.20 16.12 -12.02
N LEU A 129 0.58 14.95 -12.18
CA LEU A 129 0.80 14.09 -13.34
C LEU A 129 0.25 14.73 -14.62
N LEU A 130 -0.88 15.42 -14.55
CA LEU A 130 -1.42 16.15 -15.70
C LEU A 130 -0.44 17.19 -16.20
N TYR A 131 0.17 17.92 -15.28
CA TYR A 131 1.20 18.89 -15.65
C TYR A 131 2.38 18.23 -16.35
N THR A 132 2.81 17.10 -15.82
CA THR A 132 3.94 16.37 -16.39
C THR A 132 3.57 15.76 -17.73
N SER A 133 2.34 15.22 -17.86
CA SER A 133 1.84 14.63 -19.10
C SER A 133 1.76 15.66 -20.21
N ASP A 134 1.23 16.84 -19.92
CA ASP A 134 1.13 17.90 -20.91
C ASP A 134 2.50 18.28 -21.47
N ALA A 135 3.52 18.23 -20.64
CA ALA A 135 4.89 18.49 -21.06
C ALA A 135 5.52 17.33 -21.79
N ALA A 136 5.16 16.10 -21.43
CA ALA A 136 5.79 14.89 -21.96
C ALA A 136 5.15 14.37 -23.25
N ASP A 137 3.86 14.63 -23.45
CA ASP A 137 3.13 14.18 -24.64
C ASP A 137 3.44 15.02 -25.87
N GLU A 138 4.12 16.09 -25.68
CA GLU A 138 4.54 16.98 -26.77
C GLU A 138 5.64 16.40 -27.70
#